data_e81138396926eee311319b70d0ea8259
#
_entry.id   e81138396926eee311319b70d0ea8259
#
_cell.length_a   1.000
_cell.length_b   1.000
_cell.length_c   1.000
_cell.angle_alpha   90.00
_cell.angle_beta   90.00
_cell.angle_gamma   90.00
#
_symmetry.space_group_name_H-M   'P 1'
#
loop_
_entity.id
_entity.type
_entity.pdbx_description
1 polymer ?
#
loop_
_entity_poly.entity_id
_entity_poly.type
_entity_poly.pdbx_seq_one_letter_code
_entity_poly.pdbx_strand_id
1 'polypeptide(L)'
;DRMHVSVTRPRQTDTQELKVPVVYVSSPYFSGTASGTRDFFWDPKQELGQDSPEHSGPPSIAHESRRVVISTSHWRDWLPRGFAVVHSASPGTGLSQGCPTIGGDNESLAPKAVIDWLCGRAKGFRTPYGDKQVTAFWSTGKVGMTGTSYNGTIPLAAATTGVEGLEAIIPIAPNTSYYHYYRSNGLVRHPGGYLGEDVDVLYNFINSGNPQRREFCDCNVRDKEMANGRDRATGDYNDFWAGRDYINDLGPMKAPMLMAHAFNDWNVMPEHSVRIYKAVQAKGVPVQCYFHQGGHGGPPPLKMMNRWFTRYLYGIENGVENDPKAWIVRENDDRLKPKSYTDYPNPAAEAVTLHPGKGGTQRGLLSTSVQVGQGLRLGAEGKVDG
;
A
#
# COMPACT_ATOMS: atom_id res chain seq x y z
N ASP A 1 -11.56 -0.96 20.58
CA ASP A 1 -11.32 0.35 19.96
C ASP A 1 -12.37 0.63 18.88
N ARG A 2 -12.74 1.90 18.71
CA ARG A 2 -13.71 2.37 17.71
C ARG A 2 -12.97 3.13 16.62
N MET A 3 -13.30 2.81 15.37
CA MET A 3 -12.75 3.51 14.21
C MET A 3 -13.64 4.67 13.81
N HIS A 4 -13.03 5.82 13.52
CA HIS A 4 -13.75 6.96 12.95
C HIS A 4 -14.06 6.70 11.48
N VAL A 5 -15.34 6.87 11.11
CA VAL A 5 -15.85 6.64 9.76
C VAL A 5 -16.60 7.86 9.26
N SER A 6 -16.26 8.33 8.08
CA SER A 6 -16.99 9.36 7.33
C SER A 6 -17.70 8.73 6.14
N VAL A 7 -18.98 9.06 5.96
CA VAL A 7 -19.82 8.52 4.88
C VAL A 7 -20.34 9.64 4.01
N THR A 8 -20.14 9.51 2.69
CA THR A 8 -20.77 10.36 1.68
C THR A 8 -21.51 9.44 0.70
N ARG A 9 -22.81 9.67 0.54
CA ARG A 9 -23.68 8.76 -0.23
C ARG A 9 -24.68 9.52 -1.09
N PRO A 10 -25.22 8.92 -2.16
CA PRO A 10 -26.25 9.53 -2.98
C PRO A 10 -27.49 9.86 -2.15
N ARG A 11 -28.09 11.05 -2.40
CA ARG A 11 -29.26 11.53 -1.66
C ARG A 11 -30.45 10.56 -1.76
N GLN A 12 -30.54 9.82 -2.86
CA GLN A 12 -31.59 8.83 -3.11
C GLN A 12 -31.61 7.72 -2.06
N THR A 13 -30.51 7.48 -1.37
CA THR A 13 -30.47 6.52 -0.26
C THR A 13 -31.29 6.95 0.96
N ASP A 14 -31.61 8.25 1.09
CA ASP A 14 -32.52 8.77 2.11
C ASP A 14 -33.96 8.93 1.62
N THR A 15 -34.11 9.32 0.35
CA THR A 15 -35.41 9.74 -0.19
C THR A 15 -36.16 8.65 -0.92
N GLN A 16 -35.46 7.59 -1.34
CA GLN A 16 -36.03 6.51 -2.17
C GLN A 16 -35.72 5.11 -1.62
N GLU A 17 -35.22 5.02 -0.39
CA GLU A 17 -34.79 3.76 0.26
C GLU A 17 -33.79 2.95 -0.59
N LEU A 18 -33.10 3.61 -1.52
CA LEU A 18 -32.12 2.99 -2.39
C LEU A 18 -30.92 2.48 -1.59
N LYS A 19 -30.53 1.24 -1.80
CA LYS A 19 -29.26 0.71 -1.29
C LYS A 19 -28.22 0.71 -2.39
N VAL A 20 -27.00 1.10 -2.04
CA VAL A 20 -25.87 1.19 -2.99
C VAL A 20 -24.65 0.47 -2.45
N PRO A 21 -23.80 -0.06 -3.32
CA PRO A 21 -22.50 -0.59 -2.91
C PRO A 21 -21.55 0.54 -2.50
N VAL A 22 -20.47 0.16 -1.85
CA VAL A 22 -19.54 1.08 -1.20
C VAL A 22 -18.16 1.01 -1.86
N VAL A 23 -17.59 2.17 -2.17
CA VAL A 23 -16.14 2.34 -2.37
C VAL A 23 -15.55 2.86 -1.07
N TYR A 24 -14.67 2.06 -0.46
CA TYR A 24 -14.09 2.32 0.85
C TYR A 24 -12.61 2.61 0.75
N VAL A 25 -12.16 3.66 1.42
CA VAL A 25 -10.75 4.05 1.58
C VAL A 25 -10.44 4.19 3.06
N SER A 26 -9.47 3.44 3.54
CA SER A 26 -8.90 3.60 4.88
C SER A 26 -7.51 4.21 4.79
N SER A 27 -7.16 5.09 5.73
CA SER A 27 -5.92 5.85 5.64
C SER A 27 -5.40 6.28 7.01
N PRO A 28 -4.09 6.22 7.23
CA PRO A 28 -3.47 6.86 8.38
C PRO A 28 -3.28 8.39 8.21
N TYR A 29 -3.53 8.92 7.01
CA TYR A 29 -3.14 10.29 6.64
C TYR A 29 -4.28 11.32 6.69
N PHE A 30 -5.52 10.92 6.86
CA PHE A 30 -6.68 11.84 6.79
C PHE A 30 -6.65 12.97 7.83
N SER A 31 -5.98 12.77 8.94
CA SER A 31 -5.82 13.78 9.97
C SER A 31 -4.49 14.54 9.88
N GLY A 32 -3.80 14.40 8.75
CA GLY A 32 -2.50 14.97 8.53
C GLY A 32 -1.37 14.06 9.04
N THR A 33 -0.16 14.49 8.76
CA THR A 33 1.07 13.81 9.15
C THR A 33 1.99 14.79 9.87
N ALA A 34 2.94 14.26 10.60
CA ALA A 34 4.01 15.09 11.14
C ALA A 34 4.70 15.86 10.01
N SER A 35 5.11 17.10 10.28
CA SER A 35 5.85 17.88 9.28
C SER A 35 7.21 17.24 9.05
N GLY A 36 7.53 16.95 7.80
CA GLY A 36 8.83 16.42 7.40
C GLY A 36 9.92 17.49 7.48
N THR A 37 10.32 17.88 8.68
CA THR A 37 11.56 18.62 8.87
C THR A 37 12.73 17.63 8.84
N ARG A 38 13.89 18.05 8.36
CA ARG A 38 15.11 17.22 8.36
C ARG A 38 15.50 16.67 9.73
N ASP A 39 14.97 17.23 10.80
CA ASP A 39 15.20 16.82 12.18
C ASP A 39 14.63 15.43 12.51
N PHE A 40 13.81 14.85 11.61
CA PHE A 40 13.27 13.50 11.74
C PHE A 40 14.18 12.40 11.20
N PHE A 41 15.09 12.77 10.35
CA PHE A 41 15.90 11.82 9.62
C PHE A 41 17.37 12.01 9.99
N TRP A 42 18.09 10.91 10.02
CA TRP A 42 19.54 11.00 10.06
C TRP A 42 20.07 11.75 8.84
N ASP A 43 21.14 12.51 9.07
CA ASP A 43 22.08 12.88 8.04
C ASP A 43 23.46 12.30 8.40
N PRO A 44 23.62 10.97 8.55
CA PRO A 44 24.89 10.38 8.89
C PRO A 44 25.74 10.32 7.62
N LYS A 45 27.00 10.65 7.76
CA LYS A 45 28.00 10.12 6.85
C LYS A 45 28.06 8.62 7.09
N GLN A 46 27.47 7.85 6.19
CA GLN A 46 27.65 6.40 6.20
C GLN A 46 29.01 6.08 5.63
N GLU A 47 29.85 5.44 6.43
CA GLU A 47 31.09 4.86 5.97
C GLU A 47 30.91 3.35 5.82
N LEU A 48 31.39 2.80 4.72
CA LEU A 48 31.34 1.37 4.47
C LEU A 48 32.01 0.59 5.60
N GLY A 49 31.35 -0.42 6.16
CA GLY A 49 31.86 -1.23 7.25
C GLY A 49 31.71 -0.65 8.64
N GLN A 50 30.99 0.45 8.80
CA GLN A 50 30.60 0.99 10.10
C GLN A 50 29.15 0.64 10.41
N ASP A 51 28.87 0.44 11.69
CA ASP A 51 27.50 0.28 12.17
C ASP A 51 26.68 1.53 11.83
N SER A 52 25.42 1.33 11.45
CA SER A 52 24.51 2.46 11.28
C SER A 52 24.43 3.24 12.59
N PRO A 53 24.62 4.58 12.56
CA PRO A 53 24.49 5.37 13.77
C PRO A 53 23.10 5.17 14.40
N GLU A 54 23.03 5.14 15.70
CA GLU A 54 21.74 5.09 16.38
C GLU A 54 20.94 6.36 16.09
N HIS A 55 19.64 6.21 15.92
CA HIS A 55 18.73 7.33 15.98
C HIS A 55 18.89 8.05 17.31
N SER A 56 19.05 9.34 17.27
CA SER A 56 18.95 10.21 18.47
C SER A 56 17.50 10.29 18.99
N GLY A 57 16.78 9.19 18.95
CA GLY A 57 15.37 9.09 19.28
C GLY A 57 14.46 9.61 18.15
N PRO A 58 13.28 9.01 17.98
CA PRO A 58 12.30 9.56 17.07
C PRO A 58 11.86 10.92 17.62
N PRO A 59 11.68 11.92 16.73
CA PRO A 59 11.19 13.21 17.18
C PRO A 59 9.84 13.02 17.87
N SER A 60 9.70 13.59 19.04
CA SER A 60 8.45 13.61 19.79
C SER A 60 7.43 14.53 19.12
N ILE A 61 6.98 14.19 17.94
CA ILE A 61 5.97 15.01 17.28
C ILE A 61 4.60 14.59 17.73
N ALA A 62 4.11 15.42 18.59
CA ALA A 62 2.74 15.47 18.93
C ALA A 62 1.97 16.13 17.77
N HIS A 63 1.59 15.36 16.78
CA HIS A 63 0.59 15.81 15.83
C HIS A 63 -0.79 15.37 16.32
N GLU A 64 -1.62 16.33 16.74
CA GLU A 64 -3.02 16.11 17.03
C GLU A 64 -3.84 16.77 15.95
N SER A 65 -4.72 16.03 15.31
CA SER A 65 -5.73 16.61 14.44
C SER A 65 -7.11 16.10 14.80
N ARG A 66 -7.99 17.04 15.12
CA ARG A 66 -9.43 16.80 15.31
C ARG A 66 -10.22 16.93 14.00
N ARG A 67 -9.56 17.32 12.93
CA ARG A 67 -10.18 17.53 11.62
C ARG A 67 -9.67 16.50 10.64
N VAL A 68 -10.57 15.64 10.19
CA VAL A 68 -10.30 14.70 9.11
C VAL A 68 -10.43 15.44 7.77
N VAL A 69 -9.36 15.46 7.00
CA VAL A 69 -9.34 16.01 5.63
C VAL A 69 -9.42 14.86 4.64
N ILE A 70 -10.56 14.73 3.99
CA ILE A 70 -10.82 13.65 3.04
C ILE A 70 -10.69 14.18 1.62
N SER A 71 -10.03 13.43 0.74
CA SER A 71 -9.90 13.77 -0.67
C SER A 71 -11.27 13.81 -1.34
N THR A 72 -11.59 14.94 -1.98
CA THR A 72 -12.83 15.11 -2.73
C THR A 72 -12.85 14.35 -4.06
N SER A 73 -11.70 13.87 -4.55
CA SER A 73 -11.61 13.11 -5.80
C SER A 73 -12.45 11.85 -5.78
N HIS A 74 -12.46 11.11 -4.66
CA HIS A 74 -13.27 9.90 -4.55
C HIS A 74 -14.78 10.19 -4.63
N TRP A 75 -15.27 11.28 -4.05
CA TRP A 75 -16.67 11.65 -4.17
C TRP A 75 -17.05 12.02 -5.58
N ARG A 76 -16.22 12.84 -6.23
CA ARG A 76 -16.44 13.27 -7.61
C ARG A 76 -16.47 12.08 -8.58
N ASP A 77 -15.62 11.08 -8.32
CA ASP A 77 -15.48 9.95 -9.23
C ASP A 77 -16.54 8.87 -8.96
N TRP A 78 -16.90 8.59 -7.73
CA TRP A 78 -17.73 7.44 -7.40
C TRP A 78 -19.19 7.73 -7.12
N LEU A 79 -19.55 8.90 -6.51
CA LEU A 79 -20.95 9.24 -6.27
C LEU A 79 -21.80 9.31 -7.55
N PRO A 80 -21.33 9.95 -8.65
CA PRO A 80 -22.09 9.99 -9.89
C PRO A 80 -22.28 8.62 -10.55
N ARG A 81 -21.50 7.62 -10.12
CA ARG A 81 -21.56 6.23 -10.60
C ARG A 81 -22.43 5.35 -9.70
N GLY A 82 -23.13 5.94 -8.74
CA GLY A 82 -24.06 5.24 -7.89
C GLY A 82 -23.48 4.60 -6.64
N PHE A 83 -22.19 4.78 -6.35
CA PHE A 83 -21.56 4.24 -5.15
C PHE A 83 -21.69 5.21 -3.97
N ALA A 84 -21.80 4.69 -2.76
CA ALA A 84 -21.44 5.43 -1.58
C ALA A 84 -19.92 5.42 -1.40
N VAL A 85 -19.37 6.48 -0.83
CA VAL A 85 -17.94 6.60 -0.52
C VAL A 85 -17.76 6.66 0.98
N VAL A 86 -16.96 5.73 1.50
CA VAL A 86 -16.67 5.61 2.92
C VAL A 86 -15.18 5.82 3.16
N HIS A 87 -14.85 6.62 4.18
CA HIS A 87 -13.48 6.84 4.61
C HIS A 87 -13.34 6.51 6.08
N SER A 88 -12.26 5.83 6.47
CA SER A 88 -11.91 5.65 7.88
C SER A 88 -10.48 6.07 8.16
N ALA A 89 -10.23 6.60 9.34
CA ALA A 89 -8.89 6.77 9.85
C ALA A 89 -8.37 5.44 10.43
N SER A 90 -7.10 5.12 10.17
CA SER A 90 -6.43 3.92 10.72
C SER A 90 -6.33 3.98 12.25
N PRO A 91 -6.12 2.84 12.94
CA PRO A 91 -5.96 2.82 14.40
C PRO A 91 -4.91 3.80 14.88
N GLY A 92 -5.22 4.53 15.97
CA GLY A 92 -4.31 5.51 16.56
C GLY A 92 -4.05 6.75 15.71
N THR A 93 -4.87 7.00 14.68
CA THR A 93 -4.77 8.21 13.85
C THR A 93 -6.07 9.01 13.90
N GLY A 94 -5.95 10.32 13.92
CA GLY A 94 -7.08 11.25 13.94
C GLY A 94 -8.07 10.96 15.07
N LEU A 95 -9.31 10.68 14.70
CA LEU A 95 -10.39 10.40 15.64
C LEU A 95 -10.59 8.89 15.92
N SER A 96 -9.78 8.02 15.32
CA SER A 96 -9.81 6.59 15.61
C SER A 96 -9.07 6.26 16.91
N GLN A 97 -9.62 5.34 17.67
CA GLN A 97 -8.99 4.79 18.87
C GLN A 97 -7.88 3.79 18.51
N GLY A 98 -7.15 3.31 19.51
CA GLY A 98 -6.05 2.35 19.34
C GLY A 98 -4.70 3.02 19.20
N CYS A 99 -3.73 2.26 18.72
CA CYS A 99 -2.37 2.70 18.45
C CYS A 99 -1.98 2.36 17.01
N PRO A 100 -1.19 3.18 16.32
CA PRO A 100 -0.60 2.79 15.05
C PRO A 100 0.37 1.63 15.28
N THR A 101 0.33 0.61 14.44
CA THR A 101 1.23 -0.56 14.58
C THR A 101 2.09 -0.79 13.35
N ILE A 102 1.89 0.01 12.32
CA ILE A 102 2.60 -0.09 11.03
C ILE A 102 2.58 -1.53 10.49
N GLY A 103 1.42 -1.89 9.96
CA GLY A 103 1.20 -3.21 9.36
C GLY A 103 0.90 -4.34 10.34
N GLY A 104 0.70 -4.06 11.63
CA GLY A 104 0.28 -5.07 12.60
C GLY A 104 -1.20 -5.42 12.48
N ASP A 105 -1.63 -6.46 13.21
CA ASP A 105 -2.97 -7.07 13.13
C ASP A 105 -4.13 -6.09 13.21
N ASN A 106 -4.02 -5.05 14.04
CA ASN A 106 -5.10 -4.08 14.20
C ASN A 106 -5.36 -3.28 12.92
N GLU A 107 -4.38 -3.16 12.03
CA GLU A 107 -4.54 -2.47 10.75
C GLU A 107 -5.24 -3.34 9.69
N SER A 108 -5.26 -4.64 9.86
CA SER A 108 -6.10 -5.58 9.09
C SER A 108 -7.52 -5.67 9.69
N LEU A 109 -7.63 -5.69 11.01
CA LEU A 109 -8.89 -5.83 11.73
C LEU A 109 -9.74 -4.56 11.73
N ALA A 110 -9.12 -3.38 11.68
CA ALA A 110 -9.86 -2.11 11.66
C ALA A 110 -10.73 -1.94 10.39
N PRO A 111 -10.21 -2.09 9.16
CA PRO A 111 -11.03 -2.05 7.96
C PRO A 111 -12.03 -3.22 7.91
N LYS A 112 -11.67 -4.41 8.43
CA LYS A 112 -12.60 -5.52 8.60
C LYS A 112 -13.81 -5.11 9.44
N ALA A 113 -13.61 -4.47 10.58
CA ALA A 113 -14.70 -4.04 11.46
C ALA A 113 -15.61 -3.00 10.78
N VAL A 114 -15.06 -2.10 9.96
CA VAL A 114 -15.85 -1.14 9.16
C VAL A 114 -16.68 -1.88 8.10
N ILE A 115 -16.09 -2.86 7.41
CA ILE A 115 -16.81 -3.69 6.43
C ILE A 115 -17.93 -4.48 7.13
N ASP A 116 -17.66 -5.06 8.29
CA ASP A 116 -18.67 -5.75 9.10
C ASP A 116 -19.84 -4.83 9.48
N TRP A 117 -19.57 -3.57 9.83
CA TRP A 117 -20.60 -2.57 10.06
C TRP A 117 -21.40 -2.24 8.80
N LEU A 118 -20.73 -2.06 7.65
CA LEU A 118 -21.38 -1.80 6.37
C LEU A 118 -22.28 -2.96 5.91
N CYS A 119 -21.97 -4.17 6.37
CA CYS A 119 -22.74 -5.39 6.12
C CYS A 119 -23.75 -5.72 7.25
N GLY A 120 -23.88 -4.88 8.26
CA GLY A 120 -24.82 -5.08 9.38
C GLY A 120 -24.39 -6.10 10.42
N ARG A 121 -23.14 -6.58 10.40
CA ARG A 121 -22.60 -7.56 11.36
C ARG A 121 -21.93 -6.93 12.58
N ALA A 122 -21.50 -5.68 12.48
CA ALA A 122 -20.89 -4.96 13.59
C ALA A 122 -21.71 -3.73 13.98
N LYS A 123 -21.53 -3.27 15.22
CA LYS A 123 -22.20 -2.07 15.74
C LYS A 123 -21.42 -0.81 15.37
N GLY A 124 -22.11 0.18 14.82
CA GLY A 124 -21.60 1.54 14.68
C GLY A 124 -22.22 2.47 15.74
N PHE A 125 -21.52 3.55 16.08
CA PHE A 125 -21.96 4.51 17.10
C PHE A 125 -21.80 5.94 16.60
N ARG A 126 -22.63 6.87 17.12
CA ARG A 126 -22.57 8.30 16.74
C ARG A 126 -21.33 9.02 17.27
N THR A 127 -20.78 8.54 18.38
CA THR A 127 -19.67 9.19 19.07
C THR A 127 -18.67 8.13 19.56
N PRO A 128 -17.41 8.51 19.81
CA PRO A 128 -16.38 7.57 20.26
C PRO A 128 -16.71 6.87 21.59
N TYR A 129 -17.48 7.50 22.48
CA TYR A 129 -17.74 7.00 23.84
C TYR A 129 -19.24 6.79 24.13
N GLY A 130 -20.12 7.22 23.22
CA GLY A 130 -21.57 7.06 23.41
C GLY A 130 -22.07 5.67 23.01
N ASP A 131 -23.32 5.37 23.35
CA ASP A 131 -24.00 4.11 23.11
C ASP A 131 -25.06 4.18 22.00
N LYS A 132 -25.37 5.39 21.49
CA LYS A 132 -26.34 5.57 20.43
C LYS A 132 -25.84 4.95 19.13
N GLN A 133 -26.44 3.82 18.76
CA GLN A 133 -26.07 3.07 17.58
C GLN A 133 -26.53 3.75 16.28
N VAL A 134 -25.78 3.49 15.21
CA VAL A 134 -26.09 3.84 13.83
C VAL A 134 -25.86 2.62 12.94
N THR A 135 -26.73 2.44 11.96
CA THR A 135 -26.67 1.34 11.00
C THR A 135 -26.43 1.88 9.60
N ALA A 136 -25.77 1.08 8.76
CA ALA A 136 -25.54 1.37 7.35
C ALA A 136 -26.73 0.88 6.51
N PHE A 137 -27.96 1.29 6.84
CA PHE A 137 -29.22 0.82 6.20
C PHE A 137 -29.23 1.04 4.67
N TRP A 138 -28.46 1.99 4.20
CA TRP A 138 -28.30 2.38 2.81
C TRP A 138 -27.28 1.52 2.04
N SER A 139 -26.53 0.69 2.73
CA SER A 139 -25.51 -0.18 2.11
C SER A 139 -26.11 -1.49 1.60
N THR A 140 -25.64 -1.96 0.43
CA THR A 140 -25.95 -3.30 -0.06
C THR A 140 -25.16 -4.40 0.67
N GLY A 141 -24.18 -4.03 1.50
CA GLY A 141 -23.20 -4.95 2.08
C GLY A 141 -22.08 -5.36 1.13
N LYS A 142 -22.03 -4.79 -0.08
CA LYS A 142 -20.96 -5.03 -1.05
C LYS A 142 -19.98 -3.88 -1.04
N VAL A 143 -18.73 -4.18 -0.71
CA VAL A 143 -17.68 -3.18 -0.49
C VAL A 143 -16.51 -3.45 -1.44
N GLY A 144 -16.07 -2.41 -2.13
CA GLY A 144 -14.79 -2.37 -2.83
C GLY A 144 -13.82 -1.46 -2.12
N MET A 145 -12.55 -1.83 -2.02
CA MET A 145 -11.54 -0.95 -1.43
C MET A 145 -10.51 -0.50 -2.46
N THR A 146 -10.02 0.72 -2.31
CA THR A 146 -8.95 1.27 -3.13
C THR A 146 -8.14 2.29 -2.33
N GLY A 147 -6.97 2.60 -2.82
CA GLY A 147 -6.08 3.61 -2.26
C GLY A 147 -4.66 3.49 -2.81
N THR A 148 -3.85 4.51 -2.56
CA THR A 148 -2.46 4.58 -3.03
C THR A 148 -1.49 4.49 -1.86
N SER A 149 -0.36 3.79 -2.05
CA SER A 149 0.70 3.69 -1.04
C SER A 149 0.21 2.94 0.20
N TYR A 150 0.36 3.48 1.40
CA TYR A 150 -0.21 2.92 2.62
C TYR A 150 -1.72 2.66 2.49
N ASN A 151 -2.45 3.60 1.87
CA ASN A 151 -3.88 3.43 1.60
C ASN A 151 -4.15 2.30 0.58
N GLY A 152 -3.16 1.93 -0.22
CA GLY A 152 -3.19 0.77 -1.12
C GLY A 152 -2.82 -0.54 -0.41
N THR A 153 -2.03 -0.47 0.65
CA THR A 153 -1.69 -1.59 1.53
C THR A 153 -2.90 -2.07 2.33
N ILE A 154 -3.70 -1.13 2.87
CA ILE A 154 -4.84 -1.47 3.73
C ILE A 154 -5.91 -2.33 3.03
N PRO A 155 -6.27 -2.14 1.75
CA PRO A 155 -7.12 -3.08 1.01
C PRO A 155 -6.60 -4.52 1.00
N LEU A 156 -5.29 -4.73 0.87
CA LEU A 156 -4.68 -6.06 0.97
C LEU A 156 -4.79 -6.59 2.40
N ALA A 157 -4.45 -5.78 3.40
CA ALA A 157 -4.59 -6.14 4.81
C ALA A 157 -6.03 -6.53 5.16
N ALA A 158 -7.04 -5.83 4.66
CA ALA A 158 -8.44 -6.21 4.83
C ALA A 158 -8.77 -7.55 4.12
N ALA A 159 -8.25 -7.75 2.90
CA ALA A 159 -8.53 -8.94 2.11
C ALA A 159 -7.92 -10.21 2.73
N THR A 160 -6.76 -10.12 3.40
CA THR A 160 -6.15 -11.26 4.10
C THR A 160 -6.99 -11.76 5.28
N THR A 161 -7.89 -10.94 5.82
CA THR A 161 -8.83 -11.38 6.86
C THR A 161 -9.96 -12.27 6.35
N GLY A 162 -10.15 -12.35 5.04
CA GLY A 162 -11.27 -13.08 4.43
C GLY A 162 -12.64 -12.48 4.73
N VAL A 163 -12.72 -11.21 5.12
CA VAL A 163 -13.98 -10.56 5.53
C VAL A 163 -15.04 -10.64 4.44
N GLU A 164 -16.20 -11.14 4.80
CA GLU A 164 -17.36 -11.17 3.90
C GLU A 164 -17.83 -9.78 3.54
N GLY A 165 -18.26 -9.60 2.28
CA GLY A 165 -18.69 -8.32 1.76
C GLY A 165 -17.56 -7.47 1.18
N LEU A 166 -16.29 -7.84 1.35
CA LEU A 166 -15.21 -7.29 0.55
C LEU A 166 -15.16 -8.00 -0.81
N GLU A 167 -15.83 -7.39 -1.78
CA GLU A 167 -16.08 -8.01 -3.09
C GLU A 167 -14.98 -7.74 -4.14
N ALA A 168 -14.19 -6.69 -3.96
CA ALA A 168 -13.06 -6.39 -4.85
C ALA A 168 -12.11 -5.38 -4.23
N ILE A 169 -10.83 -5.42 -4.64
CA ILE A 169 -9.83 -4.43 -4.26
C ILE A 169 -9.08 -3.87 -5.48
N ILE A 170 -8.69 -2.59 -5.37
CA ILE A 170 -7.81 -1.90 -6.33
C ILE A 170 -6.67 -1.25 -5.56
N PRO A 171 -5.65 -2.01 -5.13
CA PRO A 171 -4.46 -1.46 -4.49
C PRO A 171 -3.55 -0.78 -5.52
N ILE A 172 -3.10 0.44 -5.21
CA ILE A 172 -2.24 1.25 -6.07
C ILE A 172 -0.93 1.49 -5.34
N ALA A 173 0.18 1.07 -5.92
CA ALA A 173 1.52 1.15 -5.33
C ALA A 173 1.55 0.69 -3.85
N PRO A 174 0.97 -0.48 -3.52
CA PRO A 174 0.91 -0.93 -2.14
C PRO A 174 2.26 -1.41 -1.64
N ASN A 175 2.55 -1.13 -0.37
CA ASN A 175 3.55 -1.88 0.38
C ASN A 175 2.94 -3.23 0.78
N THR A 176 3.53 -4.32 0.34
CA THR A 176 3.02 -5.68 0.59
C THR A 176 3.84 -6.45 1.62
N SER A 177 4.97 -5.89 2.03
CA SER A 177 5.85 -6.42 3.09
C SER A 177 6.67 -5.28 3.68
N TYR A 178 6.49 -5.01 4.96
CA TYR A 178 7.30 -3.98 5.62
C TYR A 178 8.76 -4.38 5.75
N TYR A 179 9.07 -5.68 5.76
CA TYR A 179 10.45 -6.15 5.66
C TYR A 179 11.11 -5.70 4.36
N HIS A 180 10.51 -6.02 3.22
CA HIS A 180 11.06 -5.63 1.91
C HIS A 180 11.04 -4.11 1.68
N TYR A 181 10.21 -3.39 2.43
CA TYR A 181 10.17 -1.93 2.37
C TYR A 181 11.35 -1.29 3.13
N TYR A 182 11.73 -1.84 4.30
CA TYR A 182 12.77 -1.28 5.16
C TYR A 182 14.08 -2.06 5.18
N ARG A 183 14.12 -3.23 4.58
CA ARG A 183 15.30 -4.10 4.54
C ARG A 183 15.61 -4.47 3.10
N SER A 184 16.88 -4.68 2.79
CA SER A 184 17.34 -5.16 1.49
C SER A 184 18.47 -6.16 1.74
N ASN A 185 18.16 -7.45 1.64
CA ASN A 185 19.11 -8.54 1.89
C ASN A 185 19.85 -8.40 3.26
N GLY A 186 19.11 -8.10 4.32
CA GLY A 186 19.66 -7.85 5.66
C GLY A 186 20.18 -6.42 5.90
N LEU A 187 20.26 -5.58 4.88
CA LEU A 187 20.64 -4.18 5.04
C LEU A 187 19.42 -3.33 5.41
N VAL A 188 19.60 -2.44 6.38
CA VAL A 188 18.60 -1.40 6.67
C VAL A 188 18.62 -0.38 5.52
N ARG A 189 17.52 -0.31 4.79
CA ARG A 189 17.36 0.67 3.73
C ARG A 189 16.36 1.74 4.14
N HIS A 190 16.42 2.89 3.47
CA HIS A 190 15.44 3.96 3.62
C HIS A 190 14.66 4.12 2.33
N PRO A 191 13.33 4.03 2.35
CA PRO A 191 12.52 4.31 1.16
C PRO A 191 12.49 5.80 0.86
N GLY A 192 12.50 6.14 -0.42
CA GLY A 192 12.26 7.50 -0.89
C GLY A 192 13.34 8.54 -0.59
N GLY A 193 14.52 8.15 -0.16
CA GLY A 193 15.63 9.07 0.06
C GLY A 193 15.73 9.67 1.47
N TYR A 194 14.98 9.16 2.43
CA TYR A 194 15.05 9.58 3.82
C TYR A 194 15.96 8.64 4.63
N LEU A 195 17.22 9.01 4.78
CA LEU A 195 18.18 8.26 5.58
C LEU A 195 17.66 8.05 7.01
N GLY A 196 17.77 6.82 7.49
CA GLY A 196 17.33 6.46 8.84
C GLY A 196 15.83 6.26 9.01
N GLU A 197 15.01 6.37 7.97
CA GLU A 197 13.61 5.96 8.06
C GLU A 197 13.53 4.45 8.35
N ASP A 198 12.74 4.12 9.35
CA ASP A 198 12.37 2.76 9.70
C ASP A 198 10.93 2.77 10.23
N VAL A 199 10.42 1.64 10.64
CA VAL A 199 9.03 1.47 11.10
C VAL A 199 8.63 2.43 12.22
N ASP A 200 9.53 2.75 13.13
CA ASP A 200 9.31 3.70 14.21
C ASP A 200 9.23 5.16 13.74
N VAL A 201 9.95 5.51 12.67
CA VAL A 201 9.84 6.84 12.05
C VAL A 201 8.48 6.98 11.35
N LEU A 202 8.04 5.96 10.62
CA LEU A 202 6.70 5.97 10.01
C LEU A 202 5.61 6.02 11.08
N TYR A 203 5.78 5.30 12.21
CA TYR A 203 4.88 5.40 13.35
C TYR A 203 4.74 6.86 13.83
N ASN A 204 5.85 7.56 14.07
CA ASN A 204 5.80 8.97 14.50
C ASN A 204 5.16 9.88 13.44
N PHE A 205 5.41 9.59 12.17
CA PHE A 205 4.89 10.38 11.06
C PHE A 205 3.37 10.36 10.98
N ILE A 206 2.73 9.24 11.34
CA ILE A 206 1.27 9.07 11.26
C ILE A 206 0.56 9.16 12.61
N ASN A 207 1.27 9.15 13.73
CA ASN A 207 0.67 9.15 15.07
C ASN A 207 -0.02 10.48 15.38
N SER A 208 -1.25 10.61 14.92
CA SER A 208 -2.09 11.81 15.00
C SER A 208 -3.32 11.65 15.91
N GLY A 209 -3.37 10.56 16.67
CA GLY A 209 -4.51 10.20 17.51
C GLY A 209 -4.57 10.99 18.84
N ASN A 210 -5.39 10.48 19.74
CA ASN A 210 -5.66 11.11 21.03
C ASN A 210 -4.38 11.28 21.88
N PRO A 211 -4.01 12.51 22.28
CA PRO A 211 -2.79 12.77 23.07
C PRO A 211 -2.73 12.00 24.39
N GLN A 212 -3.87 11.78 25.08
CA GLN A 212 -3.89 11.06 26.35
C GLN A 212 -3.51 9.57 26.19
N ARG A 213 -3.65 9.03 24.97
CA ARG A 213 -3.25 7.64 24.68
C ARG A 213 -1.83 7.54 24.11
N ARG A 214 -1.28 8.65 23.69
CA ARG A 214 0.02 8.68 23.00
C ARG A 214 1.14 8.08 23.84
N GLU A 215 1.26 8.46 25.10
CA GLU A 215 2.28 7.91 26.00
C GLU A 215 2.18 6.39 26.07
N PHE A 216 0.98 5.84 26.21
CA PHE A 216 0.76 4.40 26.19
C PHE A 216 1.21 3.76 24.86
N CYS A 217 0.85 4.36 23.74
CA CYS A 217 1.19 3.84 22.42
C CYS A 217 2.69 3.94 22.16
N ASP A 218 3.31 5.05 22.51
CA ASP A 218 4.75 5.26 22.38
C ASP A 218 5.53 4.20 23.18
N CYS A 219 5.21 4.05 24.47
CA CYS A 219 5.91 3.08 25.33
C CYS A 219 5.71 1.62 24.91
N ASN A 220 4.47 1.22 24.52
CA ASN A 220 4.18 -0.19 24.29
C ASN A 220 4.38 -0.61 22.84
N VAL A 221 4.11 0.25 21.87
CA VAL A 221 4.21 -0.09 20.45
C VAL A 221 5.55 0.34 19.88
N ARG A 222 5.87 1.65 19.91
CA ARG A 222 7.12 2.15 19.33
C ARG A 222 8.35 1.68 20.08
N ASP A 223 8.43 1.97 21.41
CA ASP A 223 9.65 1.82 22.22
C ASP A 223 9.86 0.37 22.69
N LYS A 224 8.82 -0.46 22.66
CA LYS A 224 8.90 -1.86 23.06
C LYS A 224 8.71 -2.82 21.88
N GLU A 225 7.53 -2.86 21.28
CA GLU A 225 7.24 -3.84 20.22
C GLU A 225 8.12 -3.61 18.99
N MET A 226 8.09 -2.39 18.42
CA MET A 226 8.87 -2.08 17.23
C MET A 226 10.38 -2.08 17.52
N ALA A 227 10.81 -1.51 18.67
CA ALA A 227 12.23 -1.46 19.02
C ALA A 227 12.84 -2.86 19.16
N ASN A 228 12.10 -3.81 19.73
CA ASN A 228 12.56 -5.19 19.88
C ASN A 228 12.43 -6.00 18.59
N GLY A 229 11.36 -5.77 17.82
CA GLY A 229 11.02 -6.60 16.66
C GLY A 229 11.74 -6.23 15.36
N ARG A 230 12.05 -4.94 15.16
CA ARG A 230 12.65 -4.46 13.91
C ARG A 230 14.06 -4.97 13.61
N ASP A 231 14.78 -5.41 14.62
CA ASP A 231 16.14 -5.95 14.57
C ASP A 231 17.06 -5.21 13.59
N ARG A 232 17.59 -4.07 14.05
CA ARG A 232 18.55 -3.29 13.24
C ARG A 232 19.97 -3.85 13.30
N ALA A 233 20.26 -4.72 14.26
CA ALA A 233 21.60 -5.27 14.43
C ALA A 233 21.91 -6.31 13.37
N THR A 234 20.99 -7.24 13.13
CA THR A 234 21.18 -8.28 12.10
C THR A 234 20.52 -7.94 10.77
N GLY A 235 19.42 -7.19 10.80
CA GLY A 235 18.58 -6.93 9.63
C GLY A 235 17.80 -8.14 9.14
N ASP A 236 17.74 -9.22 9.92
CA ASP A 236 17.13 -10.48 9.52
C ASP A 236 15.60 -10.43 9.51
N TYR A 237 15.03 -11.32 8.71
CA TYR A 237 13.60 -11.57 8.69
C TYR A 237 13.22 -12.42 9.91
N ASN A 238 12.31 -11.90 10.72
CA ASN A 238 11.85 -12.52 11.95
C ASN A 238 10.31 -12.45 12.07
N ASP A 239 9.74 -12.94 13.18
CA ASP A 239 8.28 -12.98 13.39
C ASP A 239 7.61 -11.60 13.35
N PHE A 240 8.31 -10.54 13.79
CA PHE A 240 7.81 -9.18 13.69
C PHE A 240 7.55 -8.76 12.24
N TRP A 241 8.51 -9.07 11.36
CA TRP A 241 8.40 -8.80 9.94
C TRP A 241 7.46 -9.78 9.23
N ALA A 242 7.43 -11.04 9.66
CA ALA A 242 6.53 -12.05 9.11
C ALA A 242 5.06 -11.67 9.29
N GLY A 243 4.69 -11.13 10.47
CA GLY A 243 3.34 -10.59 10.72
C GLY A 243 3.02 -9.30 9.96
N ARG A 244 3.97 -8.77 9.19
CA ARG A 244 3.86 -7.56 8.36
C ARG A 244 4.16 -7.83 6.89
N ASP A 245 4.11 -9.09 6.48
CA ASP A 245 4.25 -9.56 5.10
C ASP A 245 2.95 -10.25 4.66
N TYR A 246 2.11 -9.54 3.93
CA TYR A 246 0.75 -9.98 3.58
C TYR A 246 0.71 -11.21 2.66
N ILE A 247 1.84 -11.62 2.07
CA ILE A 247 1.90 -12.89 1.34
C ILE A 247 1.69 -14.07 2.28
N ASN A 248 2.13 -13.98 3.53
CA ASN A 248 1.97 -15.03 4.52
C ASN A 248 0.50 -15.28 4.88
N ASP A 249 -0.34 -14.25 4.77
CA ASP A 249 -1.72 -14.26 5.23
C ASP A 249 -2.76 -14.34 4.08
N LEU A 250 -2.33 -14.66 2.88
CA LEU A 250 -3.23 -14.73 1.72
C LEU A 250 -4.28 -15.86 1.81
N GLY A 251 -4.11 -16.83 2.71
CA GLY A 251 -5.01 -17.99 2.84
C GLY A 251 -6.50 -17.66 2.76
N PRO A 252 -7.04 -16.74 3.57
CA PRO A 252 -8.46 -16.38 3.57
C PRO A 252 -8.91 -15.47 2.41
N MET A 253 -7.99 -14.83 1.69
CA MET A 253 -8.33 -13.84 0.65
C MET A 253 -9.19 -14.44 -0.46
N LYS A 254 -10.31 -13.79 -0.75
CA LYS A 254 -11.25 -14.13 -1.84
C LYS A 254 -11.49 -12.96 -2.79
N ALA A 255 -11.24 -11.74 -2.35
CA ALA A 255 -11.55 -10.54 -3.10
C ALA A 255 -10.72 -10.43 -4.40
N PRO A 256 -11.36 -10.34 -5.58
CA PRO A 256 -10.67 -10.05 -6.83
C PRO A 256 -9.83 -8.77 -6.76
N MET A 257 -8.66 -8.78 -7.41
CA MET A 257 -7.68 -7.71 -7.29
C MET A 257 -7.29 -7.11 -8.65
N LEU A 258 -7.46 -5.79 -8.80
CA LEU A 258 -6.86 -5.00 -9.87
C LEU A 258 -5.66 -4.24 -9.31
N MET A 259 -4.47 -4.78 -9.45
CA MET A 259 -3.22 -4.20 -8.94
C MET A 259 -2.71 -3.10 -9.87
N ALA A 260 -2.27 -1.98 -9.31
CA ALA A 260 -1.61 -0.93 -10.09
C ALA A 260 -0.27 -0.51 -9.47
N HIS A 261 0.76 -0.27 -10.32
CA HIS A 261 2.06 0.22 -9.88
C HIS A 261 2.82 0.92 -11.00
N ALA A 262 3.74 1.79 -10.62
CA ALA A 262 4.65 2.43 -11.56
C ALA A 262 6.04 1.77 -11.53
N PHE A 263 6.67 1.61 -12.70
CA PHE A 263 8.01 1.01 -12.78
C PHE A 263 9.11 1.91 -12.20
N ASN A 264 8.88 3.25 -12.17
CA ASN A 264 9.83 4.20 -11.60
C ASN A 264 9.45 4.64 -10.18
N ASP A 265 8.78 3.79 -9.43
CA ASP A 265 8.48 4.04 -8.02
C ASP A 265 9.71 3.73 -7.16
N TRP A 266 10.35 4.79 -6.64
CA TRP A 266 11.52 4.69 -5.77
C TRP A 266 11.17 4.64 -4.29
N ASN A 267 9.92 4.89 -3.93
CA ASN A 267 9.44 4.78 -2.56
C ASN A 267 9.02 3.34 -2.26
N VAL A 268 7.93 2.87 -2.87
CA VAL A 268 7.53 1.47 -2.81
C VAL A 268 7.98 0.78 -4.09
N MET A 269 8.94 -0.10 -4.00
CA MET A 269 9.49 -0.76 -5.19
C MET A 269 8.42 -1.58 -5.91
N PRO A 270 8.37 -1.58 -7.26
CA PRO A 270 7.37 -2.32 -8.02
C PRO A 270 7.40 -3.84 -7.77
N GLU A 271 8.49 -4.35 -7.22
CA GLU A 271 8.61 -5.74 -6.76
C GLU A 271 7.49 -6.13 -5.78
N HIS A 272 7.07 -5.23 -4.88
CA HIS A 272 5.95 -5.46 -3.98
C HIS A 272 4.70 -5.91 -4.73
N SER A 273 4.35 -5.20 -5.79
CA SER A 273 3.17 -5.51 -6.60
C SER A 273 3.34 -6.78 -7.43
N VAL A 274 4.53 -7.04 -7.96
CA VAL A 274 4.79 -8.25 -8.74
C VAL A 274 4.71 -9.50 -7.86
N ARG A 275 5.28 -9.45 -6.65
CA ARG A 275 5.22 -10.56 -5.68
C ARG A 275 3.78 -10.90 -5.31
N ILE A 276 2.99 -9.92 -4.90
CA ILE A 276 1.61 -10.16 -4.47
C ILE A 276 0.70 -10.54 -5.65
N TYR A 277 0.90 -9.96 -6.84
CA TYR A 277 0.19 -10.34 -8.05
C TYR A 277 0.34 -11.83 -8.35
N LYS A 278 1.58 -12.32 -8.36
CA LYS A 278 1.87 -13.75 -8.61
C LYS A 278 1.30 -14.66 -7.52
N ALA A 279 1.38 -14.25 -6.26
CA ALA A 279 0.87 -15.03 -5.14
C ALA A 279 -0.67 -15.14 -5.19
N VAL A 280 -1.38 -14.05 -5.48
CA VAL A 280 -2.84 -14.03 -5.64
C VAL A 280 -3.26 -14.84 -6.88
N GLN A 281 -2.51 -14.74 -7.98
CA GLN A 281 -2.74 -15.55 -9.17
C GLN A 281 -2.59 -17.06 -8.89
N ALA A 282 -1.53 -17.45 -8.20
CA ALA A 282 -1.28 -18.84 -7.82
C ALA A 282 -2.39 -19.41 -6.91
N LYS A 283 -3.03 -18.55 -6.12
CA LYS A 283 -4.19 -18.90 -5.30
C LYS A 283 -5.48 -19.11 -6.11
N GLY A 284 -5.52 -18.70 -7.38
CA GLY A 284 -6.70 -18.79 -8.25
C GLY A 284 -7.72 -17.67 -8.01
N VAL A 285 -7.39 -16.62 -7.27
CA VAL A 285 -8.25 -15.45 -7.13
C VAL A 285 -8.16 -14.61 -8.41
N PRO A 286 -9.27 -14.09 -8.95
CA PRO A 286 -9.22 -13.25 -10.14
C PRO A 286 -8.31 -12.03 -9.92
N VAL A 287 -7.33 -11.86 -10.80
CA VAL A 287 -6.35 -10.78 -10.67
C VAL A 287 -5.96 -10.21 -12.03
N GLN A 288 -5.85 -8.88 -12.07
CA GLN A 288 -5.26 -8.13 -13.18
C GLN A 288 -4.22 -7.15 -12.63
N CYS A 289 -3.25 -6.77 -13.47
CA CYS A 289 -2.29 -5.73 -13.15
C CYS A 289 -2.27 -4.62 -14.20
N TYR A 290 -2.05 -3.39 -13.72
CA TYR A 290 -1.81 -2.21 -14.52
C TYR A 290 -0.48 -1.60 -14.11
N PHE A 291 0.51 -1.62 -15.01
CA PHE A 291 1.83 -1.04 -14.77
C PHE A 291 2.13 0.10 -15.73
N HIS A 292 2.80 1.13 -15.22
CA HIS A 292 3.10 2.34 -15.99
C HIS A 292 4.46 2.96 -15.64
N GLN A 293 4.90 3.94 -16.42
CA GLN A 293 6.22 4.57 -16.30
C GLN A 293 6.28 5.77 -15.35
N GLY A 294 5.26 5.99 -14.51
CA GLY A 294 5.27 7.07 -13.52
C GLY A 294 6.13 6.75 -12.29
N GLY A 295 6.16 7.70 -11.36
CA GLY A 295 6.71 7.53 -10.01
C GLY A 295 5.69 6.97 -9.02
N HIS A 296 5.87 7.28 -7.72
CA HIS A 296 5.02 6.76 -6.66
C HIS A 296 3.53 7.10 -6.84
N GLY A 297 2.70 6.09 -7.00
CA GLY A 297 1.26 6.22 -7.21
C GLY A 297 0.80 5.99 -8.65
N GLY A 298 -0.30 6.63 -9.04
CA GLY A 298 -0.88 6.54 -10.38
C GLY A 298 -1.90 5.41 -10.55
N PRO A 299 -3.20 5.73 -10.37
CA PRO A 299 -4.27 4.75 -10.51
C PRO A 299 -4.41 4.28 -11.97
N PRO A 300 -5.03 3.10 -12.18
CA PRO A 300 -5.53 2.72 -13.50
C PRO A 300 -6.50 3.77 -14.04
N PRO A 301 -6.72 3.84 -15.35
CA PRO A 301 -7.78 4.67 -15.92
C PRO A 301 -9.11 4.46 -15.20
N LEU A 302 -9.82 5.54 -14.88
CA LEU A 302 -11.07 5.47 -14.11
C LEU A 302 -12.11 4.53 -14.78
N LYS A 303 -12.12 4.46 -16.13
CA LYS A 303 -12.97 3.52 -16.87
C LYS A 303 -12.65 2.06 -16.48
N MET A 304 -11.38 1.73 -16.31
CA MET A 304 -10.93 0.38 -15.95
C MET A 304 -11.32 0.06 -14.49
N MET A 305 -11.08 0.98 -13.56
CA MET A 305 -11.49 0.84 -12.16
C MET A 305 -13.01 0.71 -12.03
N ASN A 306 -13.77 1.55 -12.75
CA ASN A 306 -15.23 1.51 -12.73
C ASN A 306 -15.77 0.18 -13.28
N ARG A 307 -15.19 -0.34 -14.35
CA ARG A 307 -15.57 -1.64 -14.92
C ARG A 307 -15.31 -2.78 -13.92
N TRP A 308 -14.19 -2.73 -13.19
CA TRP A 308 -13.86 -3.68 -12.12
C TRP A 308 -14.89 -3.65 -11.00
N PHE A 309 -15.15 -2.48 -10.41
CA PHE A 309 -16.11 -2.35 -9.33
C PHE A 309 -17.56 -2.61 -9.77
N THR A 310 -17.92 -2.24 -10.99
CA THR A 310 -19.27 -2.53 -11.54
C THR A 310 -19.52 -4.04 -11.64
N ARG A 311 -18.52 -4.80 -12.06
CA ARG A 311 -18.61 -6.27 -12.12
C ARG A 311 -18.83 -6.88 -10.75
N TYR A 312 -17.97 -6.56 -9.81
CA TYR A 312 -17.94 -7.26 -8.52
C TYR A 312 -18.92 -6.70 -7.48
N LEU A 313 -19.19 -5.39 -7.49
CA LEU A 313 -20.05 -4.78 -6.51
C LEU A 313 -21.52 -4.70 -6.94
N TYR A 314 -21.78 -4.49 -8.22
CA TYR A 314 -23.14 -4.50 -8.78
C TYR A 314 -23.54 -5.86 -9.37
N GLY A 315 -22.58 -6.76 -9.62
CA GLY A 315 -22.83 -8.03 -10.28
C GLY A 315 -23.14 -7.90 -11.77
N ILE A 316 -22.85 -6.76 -12.40
CA ILE A 316 -23.11 -6.55 -13.82
C ILE A 316 -22.10 -7.35 -14.64
N GLU A 317 -22.60 -8.25 -15.49
CA GLU A 317 -21.79 -9.03 -16.40
C GLU A 317 -21.24 -8.15 -17.52
N ASN A 318 -20.01 -7.69 -17.36
CA ASN A 318 -19.33 -6.81 -18.30
C ASN A 318 -18.08 -7.45 -18.93
N GLY A 319 -17.85 -8.73 -18.65
CA GLY A 319 -16.79 -9.55 -19.24
C GLY A 319 -15.38 -9.21 -18.78
N VAL A 320 -15.21 -8.46 -17.67
CA VAL A 320 -13.87 -8.07 -17.18
C VAL A 320 -13.01 -9.28 -16.78
N GLU A 321 -13.61 -10.38 -16.38
CA GLU A 321 -12.95 -11.64 -16.06
C GLU A 321 -12.28 -12.32 -17.27
N ASN A 322 -12.72 -11.98 -18.50
CA ASN A 322 -12.17 -12.48 -19.75
C ASN A 322 -11.10 -11.55 -20.35
N ASP A 323 -10.86 -10.41 -19.71
CA ASP A 323 -9.85 -9.47 -20.18
C ASP A 323 -8.43 -10.04 -19.99
N PRO A 324 -7.45 -9.55 -20.77
CA PRO A 324 -6.04 -9.81 -20.50
C PRO A 324 -5.64 -9.46 -19.08
N LYS A 325 -4.75 -10.25 -18.49
CA LYS A 325 -4.37 -10.09 -17.08
C LYS A 325 -3.40 -8.92 -16.84
N ALA A 326 -2.66 -8.50 -17.85
CA ALA A 326 -1.67 -7.44 -17.71
C ALA A 326 -1.93 -6.28 -18.68
N TRP A 327 -1.90 -5.07 -18.15
CA TRP A 327 -2.08 -3.82 -18.85
C TRP A 327 -0.85 -2.93 -18.61
N ILE A 328 -0.03 -2.75 -19.64
CA ILE A 328 1.27 -2.11 -19.54
C ILE A 328 1.30 -0.82 -20.34
N VAL A 329 1.65 0.27 -19.69
CA VAL A 329 2.02 1.53 -20.33
C VAL A 329 3.52 1.50 -20.56
N ARG A 330 3.96 1.49 -21.82
CA ARG A 330 5.38 1.54 -22.16
C ARG A 330 5.90 2.97 -22.07
N GLU A 331 7.23 3.09 -22.13
CA GLU A 331 7.90 4.37 -22.24
C GLU A 331 7.28 5.22 -23.37
N ASN A 332 6.95 6.48 -23.06
CA ASN A 332 6.30 7.43 -23.96
C ASN A 332 4.88 7.08 -24.43
N ASP A 333 4.27 6.00 -23.94
CA ASP A 333 2.86 5.68 -24.23
C ASP A 333 1.90 6.52 -23.37
N ASP A 334 0.67 6.70 -23.87
CA ASP A 334 -0.42 7.34 -23.13
C ASP A 334 -0.91 6.45 -21.99
N ARG A 335 -0.87 6.96 -20.77
CA ARG A 335 -1.33 6.24 -19.58
C ARG A 335 -2.78 5.79 -19.63
N LEU A 336 -3.61 6.46 -20.41
CA LEU A 336 -5.02 6.09 -20.57
C LEU A 336 -5.25 4.99 -21.61
N LYS A 337 -4.18 4.58 -22.32
CA LYS A 337 -4.22 3.59 -23.40
C LYS A 337 -3.17 2.49 -23.21
N PRO A 338 -3.20 1.77 -22.05
CA PRO A 338 -2.24 0.69 -21.82
C PRO A 338 -2.37 -0.40 -22.87
N LYS A 339 -1.25 -1.05 -23.20
CA LYS A 339 -1.24 -2.25 -24.03
C LYS A 339 -1.55 -3.47 -23.17
N SER A 340 -2.36 -4.36 -23.70
CA SER A 340 -2.76 -5.60 -23.03
C SER A 340 -1.82 -6.75 -23.36
N TYR A 341 -1.59 -7.61 -22.38
CA TYR A 341 -0.83 -8.85 -22.49
C TYR A 341 -1.56 -9.96 -21.73
N THR A 342 -1.35 -11.19 -22.15
CA THR A 342 -2.01 -12.35 -21.51
C THR A 342 -1.63 -12.51 -20.05
N ASP A 343 -0.41 -12.11 -19.69
CA ASP A 343 0.11 -12.15 -18.30
C ASP A 343 1.30 -11.20 -18.09
N TYR A 344 1.78 -11.10 -16.86
CA TYR A 344 3.01 -10.40 -16.50
C TYR A 344 3.96 -11.32 -15.69
N PRO A 345 5.26 -11.44 -16.09
CA PRO A 345 5.84 -10.93 -17.34
C PRO A 345 5.15 -11.46 -18.57
N ASN A 346 5.29 -10.75 -19.72
CA ASN A 346 4.70 -11.21 -20.98
C ASN A 346 5.23 -12.62 -21.35
N PRO A 347 4.35 -13.64 -21.45
CA PRO A 347 4.80 -15.00 -21.75
C PRO A 347 5.47 -15.16 -23.15
N ALA A 348 5.18 -14.21 -24.05
CA ALA A 348 5.79 -14.18 -25.39
C ALA A 348 7.14 -13.43 -25.42
N ALA A 349 7.63 -12.95 -24.26
CA ALA A 349 8.94 -12.31 -24.21
C ALA A 349 10.06 -13.37 -24.25
N GLU A 350 11.04 -13.12 -25.11
CA GLU A 350 12.23 -13.96 -25.21
C GLU A 350 13.35 -13.40 -24.33
N ALA A 351 14.12 -14.28 -23.71
CA ALA A 351 15.31 -13.90 -22.96
C ALA A 351 16.43 -13.50 -23.91
N VAL A 352 17.00 -12.33 -23.70
CA VAL A 352 18.18 -11.87 -24.44
C VAL A 352 19.33 -11.73 -23.45
N THR A 353 20.44 -12.43 -23.71
CA THR A 353 21.66 -12.27 -22.95
C THR A 353 22.48 -11.15 -23.57
N LEU A 354 22.84 -10.15 -22.78
CA LEU A 354 23.70 -9.06 -23.17
C LEU A 354 25.06 -9.21 -22.45
N HIS A 355 26.13 -9.13 -23.19
CA HIS A 355 27.50 -9.21 -22.68
C HIS A 355 28.11 -7.80 -22.65
N PRO A 356 28.64 -7.35 -21.50
CA PRO A 356 29.39 -6.11 -21.43
C PRO A 356 30.63 -6.20 -22.34
N GLY A 357 30.85 -5.22 -23.19
CA GLY A 357 31.97 -5.08 -24.05
C GLY A 357 32.88 -3.93 -23.66
N LYS A 358 33.87 -3.64 -24.50
CA LYS A 358 34.81 -2.55 -24.26
C LYS A 358 34.11 -1.21 -24.11
N GLY A 359 34.44 -0.49 -23.05
CA GLY A 359 33.95 0.86 -22.77
C GLY A 359 34.76 1.45 -21.63
N GLY A 360 34.88 2.76 -21.59
CA GLY A 360 35.50 3.45 -20.45
C GLY A 360 34.61 3.50 -19.21
N THR A 361 35.04 4.23 -18.21
CA THR A 361 34.33 4.42 -16.94
C THR A 361 32.94 5.07 -17.05
N GLN A 362 32.59 5.65 -18.20
CA GLN A 362 31.35 6.38 -18.40
C GLN A 362 30.37 5.74 -19.40
N ARG A 363 30.87 4.96 -20.35
CA ARG A 363 30.04 4.29 -21.38
C ARG A 363 30.67 2.96 -21.75
N GLY A 364 29.89 1.90 -21.63
CA GLY A 364 30.22 0.56 -22.14
C GLY A 364 29.30 0.20 -23.31
N LEU A 365 29.67 -0.81 -24.02
CA LEU A 365 28.85 -1.46 -25.07
C LEU A 365 28.19 -2.70 -24.49
N LEU A 366 26.96 -2.95 -24.90
CA LEU A 366 26.27 -4.23 -24.69
C LEU A 366 26.13 -4.93 -26.03
N SER A 367 26.49 -6.21 -26.10
CA SER A 367 26.41 -7.04 -27.30
C SER A 367 25.69 -8.34 -27.01
N THR A 368 24.94 -8.85 -27.97
CA THR A 368 24.32 -10.18 -27.91
C THR A 368 25.35 -11.33 -28.17
N SER A 369 26.56 -11.01 -28.57
CA SER A 369 27.65 -11.97 -28.76
C SER A 369 28.81 -11.68 -27.81
N VAL A 370 29.46 -12.75 -27.33
CA VAL A 370 30.69 -12.62 -26.54
C VAL A 370 31.80 -12.12 -27.46
N GLN A 371 32.42 -11.00 -27.13
CA GLN A 371 33.62 -10.53 -27.82
C GLN A 371 34.86 -11.16 -27.18
N VAL A 372 35.44 -12.15 -27.84
CA VAL A 372 36.63 -12.87 -27.34
C VAL A 372 37.81 -11.90 -27.21
N GLY A 373 38.43 -11.89 -26.03
CA GLY A 373 39.63 -11.08 -25.75
C GLY A 373 39.40 -9.71 -25.14
N GLN A 374 38.14 -9.35 -24.80
CA GLN A 374 37.79 -8.06 -24.19
C GLN A 374 37.10 -8.26 -22.83
N GLY A 375 37.83 -8.77 -21.86
CA GLY A 375 37.31 -8.84 -20.47
C GLY A 375 37.34 -7.47 -19.79
N LEU A 376 36.24 -7.13 -19.09
CA LEU A 376 36.27 -6.02 -18.15
C LEU A 376 37.03 -6.44 -16.89
N ARG A 377 37.99 -5.63 -16.47
CA ARG A 377 38.65 -5.79 -15.17
C ARG A 377 38.30 -4.62 -14.28
N LEU A 378 37.90 -4.92 -13.07
CA LEU A 378 37.80 -3.92 -12.01
C LEU A 378 39.18 -3.78 -11.39
N GLY A 379 39.81 -2.61 -11.52
CA GLY A 379 41.05 -2.31 -10.81
C GLY A 379 40.86 -2.16 -9.31
N ALA A 380 41.92 -2.18 -8.54
CA ALA A 380 41.90 -2.01 -7.08
C ALA A 380 41.28 -0.67 -6.60
N GLU A 381 41.12 0.30 -7.47
CA GLU A 381 40.47 1.56 -7.21
C GLU A 381 39.02 1.62 -7.72
N GLY A 382 38.41 0.49 -8.09
CA GLY A 382 37.06 0.45 -8.67
C GLY A 382 36.97 1.04 -10.08
N LYS A 383 38.09 1.28 -10.76
CA LYS A 383 38.10 1.71 -12.16
C LYS A 383 38.00 0.48 -13.07
N VAL A 384 37.25 0.64 -14.15
CA VAL A 384 37.14 -0.39 -15.20
C VAL A 384 38.23 -0.12 -16.20
N ASP A 385 39.23 -1.03 -16.24
CA ASP A 385 40.24 -1.04 -17.27
C ASP A 385 39.78 -1.88 -18.46
N GLY A 386 39.78 -1.28 -19.62
CA GLY A 386 39.33 -1.90 -20.86
C GLY A 386 40.42 -2.62 -21.62
#